data_c78cf0f2e47ac6423e2f20ef25909239
#
_entry.id   c78cf0f2e47ac6423e2f20ef25909239
#
_cell.length_a   1.000
_cell.length_b   1.000
_cell.length_c   1.000
_cell.angle_alpha   90.00
_cell.angle_beta   90.00
_cell.angle_gamma   90.00
#
_symmetry.space_group_name_H-M   'P 1'
#
loop_
_entity.id
_entity.type
_entity.pdbx_description
1 polymer ?
#
loop_
_entity_poly.entity_id
_entity_poly.type
_entity_poly.pdbx_seq_one_letter_code
_entity_poly.pdbx_strand_id
1 'polypeptide(L)'
;IFASQFLETGRSKSLVSCAAATIFHFRQSSANESSMQNQRIRIRLKAFDHRLIDVSTEEIVNTAKRTGAQIRGPIPLPTRKEKFTVLISPHVDKDARDQYEIRTHKRVLDILEPTEKTVDALTKLDLAAGVEVQINLA
;
A
#
# COMPACT_ATOMS: atom_id res chain seq x y z
N ILE A 1 62.52 -25.32 48.34
CA ILE A 1 62.87 -24.34 49.43
C ILE A 1 61.94 -23.15 49.25
N PHE A 2 61.06 -22.95 50.27
CA PHE A 2 60.30 -21.75 50.67
C PHE A 2 59.25 -21.18 49.72
N ALA A 3 57.95 -21.37 50.02
CA ALA A 3 57.14 -20.68 51.07
C ALA A 3 56.87 -19.22 50.66
N SER A 4 55.77 -18.72 50.64
CA SER A 4 54.60 -18.57 51.49
C SER A 4 53.71 -17.46 50.88
N GLN A 5 52.44 -17.68 50.86
CA GLN A 5 51.38 -16.85 51.44
C GLN A 5 51.47 -15.32 51.23
N PHE A 6 50.37 -14.78 50.63
CA PHE A 6 49.58 -13.82 51.40
C PHE A 6 48.20 -13.63 50.76
N LEU A 7 47.23 -13.81 51.58
CA LEU A 7 45.87 -13.41 51.62
C LEU A 7 45.64 -11.92 51.24
N GLU A 8 44.58 -11.57 50.65
CA GLU A 8 43.41 -10.88 51.20
C GLU A 8 42.70 -10.04 50.11
N THR A 9 41.48 -10.35 49.96
CA THR A 9 40.28 -9.53 50.20
C THR A 9 40.16 -8.19 49.46
N GLY A 10 39.14 -8.09 48.68
CA GLY A 10 38.64 -6.77 48.34
C GLY A 10 37.56 -6.71 47.26
N ARG A 11 36.38 -7.14 47.62
CA ARG A 11 35.12 -6.45 47.23
C ARG A 11 34.76 -6.33 45.76
N SER A 12 34.02 -7.30 45.32
CA SER A 12 32.94 -7.14 44.29
C SER A 12 32.13 -5.88 44.52
N LYS A 13 32.05 -5.01 43.54
CA LYS A 13 30.90 -4.14 43.26
C LYS A 13 31.17 -3.43 41.92
N SER A 14 30.52 -3.82 40.90
CA SER A 14 30.00 -3.01 39.79
C SER A 14 30.03 -3.71 38.41
N LEU A 15 29.40 -4.85 38.31
CA LEU A 15 29.17 -5.47 37.00
C LEU A 15 27.66 -5.75 36.71
N VAL A 16 26.76 -5.05 37.41
CA VAL A 16 25.31 -5.29 37.19
C VAL A 16 24.63 -4.15 36.43
N SER A 17 25.35 -3.05 36.13
CA SER A 17 24.72 -1.86 35.51
C SER A 17 24.79 -1.80 34.00
N CYS A 18 25.55 -2.67 33.32
CA CYS A 18 25.67 -2.61 31.85
C CYS A 18 24.72 -3.56 31.08
N ALA A 19 24.20 -4.59 31.75
CA ALA A 19 23.33 -5.57 31.05
C ALA A 19 21.89 -5.10 30.88
N ALA A 20 21.41 -4.19 31.73
CA ALA A 20 20.03 -3.70 31.68
C ALA A 20 19.80 -2.65 30.56
N ALA A 21 20.83 -1.86 30.21
CA ALA A 21 20.69 -0.85 29.15
C ALA A 21 20.70 -1.45 27.73
N THR A 22 21.44 -2.55 27.54
CA THR A 22 21.53 -3.23 26.23
C THR A 22 20.25 -4.01 25.89
N ILE A 23 19.58 -4.56 26.90
CA ILE A 23 18.32 -5.28 26.72
C ILE A 23 17.16 -4.31 26.43
N PHE A 24 17.22 -3.08 26.97
CA PHE A 24 16.16 -2.09 26.75
C PHE A 24 16.22 -1.47 25.33
N HIS A 25 17.43 -1.36 24.77
CA HIS A 25 17.60 -0.83 23.39
C HIS A 25 17.22 -1.85 22.31
N PHE A 26 17.41 -3.16 22.58
CA PHE A 26 17.04 -4.22 21.65
C PHE A 26 15.51 -4.45 21.58
N ARG A 27 14.79 -4.09 22.62
CA ARG A 27 13.33 -4.27 22.69
C ARG A 27 12.56 -3.15 21.98
N GLN A 28 13.16 -1.98 21.78
CA GLN A 28 12.54 -0.86 21.06
C GLN A 28 12.67 -0.97 19.54
N SER A 29 13.74 -1.59 19.02
CA SER A 29 13.90 -1.77 17.58
C SER A 29 12.96 -2.85 17.01
N SER A 30 12.66 -3.90 17.78
CA SER A 30 11.75 -4.97 17.33
C SER A 30 10.26 -4.58 17.35
N ALA A 31 9.88 -3.59 18.17
CA ALA A 31 8.50 -3.10 18.23
C ALA A 31 8.15 -2.20 17.02
N ASN A 32 9.13 -1.49 16.45
CA ASN A 32 8.92 -0.67 15.26
C ASN A 32 8.93 -1.49 13.97
N GLU A 33 9.69 -2.58 13.89
CA GLU A 33 9.67 -3.48 12.74
C GLU A 33 8.36 -4.28 12.66
N SER A 34 7.79 -4.69 13.78
CA SER A 34 6.52 -5.44 13.79
C SER A 34 5.30 -4.59 13.44
N SER A 35 5.35 -3.26 13.66
CA SER A 35 4.26 -2.36 13.26
C SER A 35 4.26 -2.03 11.77
N MET A 36 5.41 -2.09 11.10
CA MET A 36 5.52 -1.90 9.66
C MET A 36 5.03 -3.12 8.84
N GLN A 37 5.10 -4.32 9.39
CA GLN A 37 4.75 -5.56 8.69
C GLN A 37 3.24 -5.76 8.46
N ASN A 38 2.38 -4.98 9.12
CA ASN A 38 0.93 -5.09 8.96
C ASN A 38 0.30 -3.95 8.14
N GLN A 39 1.10 -3.06 7.56
CA GLN A 39 0.57 -1.99 6.72
C GLN A 39 0.13 -2.56 5.37
N ARG A 40 -1.06 -2.20 4.97
CA ARG A 40 -1.65 -2.58 3.69
C ARG A 40 -2.04 -1.33 2.91
N ILE A 41 -1.64 -1.26 1.65
CA ILE A 41 -2.06 -0.21 0.74
C ILE A 41 -3.19 -0.75 -0.14
N ARG A 42 -4.34 -0.10 -0.09
CA ARG A 42 -5.47 -0.39 -0.97
C ARG A 42 -5.58 0.66 -2.04
N ILE A 43 -5.40 0.25 -3.28
CA ILE A 43 -5.51 1.09 -4.47
C ILE A 43 -6.86 0.83 -5.14
N ARG A 44 -7.63 1.89 -5.36
CA ARG A 44 -8.88 1.86 -6.10
C ARG A 44 -8.71 2.64 -7.38
N LEU A 45 -9.00 1.98 -8.50
CA LEU A 45 -8.93 2.55 -9.83
C LEU A 45 -10.34 2.73 -10.38
N LYS A 46 -10.58 3.87 -11.05
CA LYS A 46 -11.82 4.15 -11.75
C LYS A 46 -11.49 4.71 -13.12
N ALA A 47 -12.18 4.25 -14.15
CA ALA A 47 -12.07 4.79 -15.49
C ALA A 47 -13.36 4.54 -16.27
N PHE A 48 -13.55 5.31 -17.33
CA PHE A 48 -14.67 5.09 -18.27
C PHE A 48 -14.32 4.02 -19.30
N ASP A 49 -13.05 3.89 -19.66
CA ASP A 49 -12.59 2.85 -20.58
C ASP A 49 -12.01 1.65 -19.82
N HIS A 50 -12.53 0.45 -20.16
CA HIS A 50 -12.06 -0.79 -19.56
C HIS A 50 -10.65 -1.19 -20.00
N ARG A 51 -10.24 -0.81 -21.21
CA ARG A 51 -8.91 -1.13 -21.74
C ARG A 51 -7.82 -0.32 -21.02
N LEU A 52 -8.05 0.99 -20.85
CA LEU A 52 -7.12 1.87 -20.16
C LEU A 52 -6.92 1.46 -18.69
N ILE A 53 -8.00 1.09 -18.00
CA ILE A 53 -7.90 0.68 -16.60
C ILE A 53 -7.14 -0.64 -16.46
N ASP A 54 -7.27 -1.58 -17.41
CA ASP A 54 -6.59 -2.86 -17.35
C ASP A 54 -5.08 -2.68 -17.61
N VAL A 55 -4.69 -1.87 -18.60
CA VAL A 55 -3.27 -1.53 -18.86
C VAL A 55 -2.63 -0.83 -17.64
N SER A 56 -3.30 0.21 -17.12
CA SER A 56 -2.79 0.93 -15.93
C SER A 56 -2.68 0.02 -14.71
N THR A 57 -3.60 -0.93 -14.56
CA THR A 57 -3.55 -1.91 -13.47
C THR A 57 -2.34 -2.84 -13.61
N GLU A 58 -2.04 -3.30 -14.82
CA GLU A 58 -0.86 -4.13 -15.10
C GLU A 58 0.44 -3.38 -14.83
N GLU A 59 0.53 -2.11 -15.18
CA GLU A 59 1.70 -1.27 -14.90
C GLU A 59 1.95 -1.13 -13.39
N ILE A 60 0.89 -0.87 -12.60
CA ILE A 60 0.98 -0.81 -11.14
C ILE A 60 1.44 -2.15 -10.55
N VAL A 61 0.85 -3.27 -11.02
CA VAL A 61 1.22 -4.61 -10.58
C VAL A 61 2.68 -4.93 -10.90
N ASN A 62 3.15 -4.62 -12.11
CA ASN A 62 4.51 -4.87 -12.52
C ASN A 62 5.51 -4.03 -11.70
N THR A 63 5.18 -2.77 -11.42
CA THR A 63 5.99 -1.89 -10.58
C THR A 63 6.08 -2.39 -9.14
N ALA A 64 4.95 -2.78 -8.55
CA ALA A 64 4.94 -3.30 -7.19
C ALA A 64 5.63 -4.67 -7.07
N LYS A 65 5.52 -5.56 -8.06
CA LYS A 65 6.28 -6.82 -8.11
C LYS A 65 7.79 -6.57 -8.20
N ARG A 66 8.22 -5.59 -8.99
CA ARG A 66 9.64 -5.22 -9.13
C ARG A 66 10.25 -4.72 -7.83
N THR A 67 9.46 -4.09 -6.96
CA THR A 67 9.91 -3.64 -5.62
C THR A 67 9.83 -4.73 -4.56
N GLY A 68 9.35 -5.94 -4.90
CA GLY A 68 9.28 -7.08 -4.01
C GLY A 68 8.06 -7.12 -3.09
N ALA A 69 7.08 -6.23 -3.27
CA ALA A 69 5.84 -6.23 -2.49
C ALA A 69 4.92 -7.38 -2.88
N GLN A 70 4.21 -7.94 -1.90
CA GLN A 70 3.18 -8.94 -2.16
C GLN A 70 1.90 -8.24 -2.64
N ILE A 71 1.31 -8.75 -3.72
CA ILE A 71 0.11 -8.19 -4.31
C ILE A 71 -1.02 -9.20 -4.23
N ARG A 72 -2.17 -8.74 -3.75
CA ARG A 72 -3.45 -9.43 -3.97
C ARG A 72 -4.09 -8.83 -5.19
N GLY A 73 -4.19 -9.65 -6.25
CA GLY A 73 -4.47 -9.30 -7.63
C GLY A 73 -5.62 -8.32 -7.86
N PRO A 74 -5.67 -7.71 -9.07
CA PRO A 74 -6.71 -6.77 -9.42
C PRO A 74 -8.08 -7.45 -9.36
N ILE A 75 -8.95 -6.96 -8.49
CA ILE A 75 -10.30 -7.46 -8.31
C ILE A 75 -11.25 -6.54 -9.08
N PRO A 76 -11.98 -7.04 -10.08
CA PRO A 76 -12.98 -6.25 -10.77
C PRO A 76 -14.18 -6.01 -9.84
N LEU A 77 -14.59 -4.76 -9.70
CA LEU A 77 -15.81 -4.38 -9.01
C LEU A 77 -16.96 -4.18 -10.01
N PRO A 78 -18.21 -4.26 -9.56
CA PRO A 78 -19.37 -4.01 -10.41
C PRO A 78 -19.28 -2.65 -11.12
N THR A 79 -19.47 -2.65 -12.43
CA THR A 79 -19.47 -1.44 -13.26
C THR A 79 -20.73 -0.63 -12.96
N ARG A 80 -20.56 0.65 -12.65
CA ARG A 80 -21.68 1.57 -12.51
C ARG A 80 -22.14 2.00 -13.91
N LYS A 81 -23.42 1.81 -14.20
CA LYS A 81 -24.05 2.22 -15.45
C LYS A 81 -25.07 3.29 -15.15
N GLU A 82 -24.91 4.44 -15.76
CA GLU A 82 -25.83 5.57 -15.68
C GLU A 82 -26.44 5.79 -17.07
N LYS A 83 -27.76 5.77 -17.14
CA LYS A 83 -28.50 5.94 -18.39
C LYS A 83 -29.22 7.27 -18.36
N PHE A 84 -29.04 8.05 -19.42
CA PHE A 84 -29.68 9.33 -19.62
C PHE A 84 -30.51 9.32 -20.89
N THR A 85 -31.76 9.79 -20.81
CA THR A 85 -32.62 9.97 -21.95
C THR A 85 -32.87 11.45 -22.15
N VAL A 86 -32.47 11.98 -23.27
CA VAL A 86 -32.59 13.40 -23.63
C VAL A 86 -33.53 13.55 -24.80
N LEU A 87 -34.41 14.57 -24.75
CA LEU A 87 -35.23 14.92 -25.89
C LEU A 87 -34.36 15.57 -26.99
N ILE A 88 -34.56 15.18 -28.23
CA ILE A 88 -33.81 15.73 -29.39
C ILE A 88 -34.25 17.15 -29.67
N SER A 89 -35.56 17.44 -29.56
CA SER A 89 -36.13 18.74 -29.84
C SER A 89 -36.59 19.43 -28.56
N PRO A 90 -36.39 20.76 -28.40
CA PRO A 90 -36.94 21.54 -27.32
C PRO A 90 -38.48 21.72 -27.41
N HIS A 91 -39.06 21.51 -28.56
CA HIS A 91 -40.47 21.69 -28.82
C HIS A 91 -40.96 20.67 -29.84
N VAL A 92 -42.15 20.07 -29.61
CA VAL A 92 -42.75 19.02 -30.41
C VAL A 92 -41.94 17.70 -30.43
N ASP A 93 -42.48 16.59 -30.88
CA ASP A 93 -41.85 15.27 -30.96
C ASP A 93 -41.31 14.71 -29.67
N LYS A 94 -42.21 14.51 -28.69
CA LYS A 94 -41.88 13.91 -27.39
C LYS A 94 -41.30 12.49 -27.51
N ASP A 95 -41.61 11.78 -28.58
CA ASP A 95 -41.17 10.40 -28.78
C ASP A 95 -39.75 10.29 -29.33
N ALA A 96 -39.24 11.37 -29.95
CA ALA A 96 -37.87 11.46 -30.44
C ALA A 96 -36.91 11.71 -29.27
N ARG A 97 -36.15 10.67 -28.85
CA ARG A 97 -35.24 10.71 -27.69
C ARG A 97 -33.93 10.05 -28.04
N ASP A 98 -32.84 10.70 -27.60
CA ASP A 98 -31.51 10.12 -27.58
C ASP A 98 -31.23 9.48 -26.23
N GLN A 99 -30.65 8.29 -26.25
CA GLN A 99 -30.30 7.54 -25.07
C GLN A 99 -28.77 7.45 -24.95
N TYR A 100 -28.23 7.94 -23.85
CA TYR A 100 -26.81 7.90 -23.53
C TYR A 100 -26.56 7.02 -22.33
N GLU A 101 -25.43 6.30 -22.33
CA GLU A 101 -25.01 5.47 -21.22
C GLU A 101 -23.57 5.81 -20.85
N ILE A 102 -23.34 6.11 -19.56
CA ILE A 102 -22.01 6.28 -18.98
C ILE A 102 -21.69 5.03 -18.16
N ARG A 103 -20.57 4.38 -18.49
CA ARG A 103 -20.07 3.21 -17.77
C ARG A 103 -18.81 3.58 -17.00
N THR A 104 -18.84 3.42 -15.68
CA THR A 104 -17.66 3.59 -14.84
C THR A 104 -17.16 2.22 -14.39
N HIS A 105 -16.00 1.84 -14.92
CA HIS A 105 -15.30 0.62 -14.54
C HIS A 105 -14.48 0.86 -13.27
N LYS A 106 -14.43 -0.15 -12.38
CA LYS A 106 -13.73 -0.06 -11.10
C LYS A 106 -12.86 -1.29 -10.91
N ARG A 107 -11.63 -1.07 -10.39
CA ARG A 107 -10.71 -2.14 -9.98
C ARG A 107 -10.17 -1.84 -8.59
N VAL A 108 -9.91 -2.89 -7.81
CA VAL A 108 -9.25 -2.79 -6.50
C VAL A 108 -8.04 -3.68 -6.49
N LEU A 109 -6.95 -3.16 -5.96
CA LEU A 109 -5.69 -3.84 -5.79
C LEU A 109 -5.21 -3.63 -4.35
N ASP A 110 -4.85 -4.70 -3.66
CA ASP A 110 -4.28 -4.63 -2.32
C ASP A 110 -2.79 -5.00 -2.38
N ILE A 111 -1.94 -4.11 -1.89
CA ILE A 111 -0.50 -4.33 -1.73
C ILE A 111 -0.26 -4.62 -0.25
N LEU A 112 0.31 -5.79 0.02
CA LEU A 112 0.73 -6.22 1.35
C LEU A 112 2.20 -5.93 1.53
N GLU A 113 2.58 -5.56 2.75
CA GLU A 113 3.97 -5.31 3.13
C GLU A 113 4.67 -4.29 2.21
N PRO A 114 4.12 -3.08 2.06
CA PRO A 114 4.75 -2.06 1.23
C PRO A 114 6.08 -1.64 1.84
N THR A 115 7.13 -1.60 1.03
CA THR A 115 8.41 -0.98 1.39
C THR A 115 8.39 0.51 1.01
N GLU A 116 9.26 1.33 1.61
CA GLU A 116 9.41 2.73 1.21
C GLU A 116 9.67 2.87 -0.29
N LYS A 117 10.49 1.97 -0.84
CA LYS A 117 10.78 1.90 -2.28
C LYS A 117 9.53 1.64 -3.12
N THR A 118 8.58 0.88 -2.60
CA THR A 118 7.30 0.61 -3.28
C THR A 118 6.45 1.88 -3.34
N VAL A 119 6.37 2.62 -2.23
CA VAL A 119 5.61 3.88 -2.16
C VAL A 119 6.20 4.92 -3.11
N ASP A 120 7.52 5.09 -3.11
CA ASP A 120 8.22 6.00 -4.01
C ASP A 120 8.03 5.64 -5.49
N ALA A 121 8.09 4.34 -5.81
CA ALA A 121 7.89 3.86 -7.17
C ALA A 121 6.45 4.09 -7.65
N LEU A 122 5.46 3.91 -6.78
CA LEU A 122 4.05 4.16 -7.09
C LEU A 122 3.75 5.65 -7.27
N THR A 123 4.41 6.52 -6.49
CA THR A 123 4.23 7.98 -6.60
C THR A 123 4.83 8.52 -7.90
N LYS A 124 5.90 7.90 -8.41
CA LYS A 124 6.60 8.30 -9.65
C LYS A 124 5.99 7.65 -10.90
N LEU A 125 4.94 6.87 -10.75
CA LEU A 125 4.33 6.16 -11.86
C LEU A 125 3.43 7.11 -12.64
N ASP A 126 3.73 7.32 -13.91
CA ASP A 126 2.88 8.08 -14.82
C ASP A 126 1.77 7.15 -15.35
N LEU A 127 0.56 7.42 -14.93
CA LEU A 127 -0.61 6.65 -15.36
C LEU A 127 -1.31 7.34 -16.53
N ALA A 128 -2.00 6.54 -17.33
CA ALA A 128 -2.75 7.03 -18.48
C ALA A 128 -3.80 8.07 -18.06
N ALA A 129 -3.86 9.17 -18.81
CA ALA A 129 -4.90 10.19 -18.62
C ALA A 129 -6.29 9.55 -18.82
N GLY A 130 -7.19 9.76 -17.86
CA GLY A 130 -8.54 9.16 -17.85
C GLY A 130 -8.73 8.05 -16.81
N VAL A 131 -7.69 7.69 -16.06
CA VAL A 131 -7.76 6.78 -14.92
C VAL A 131 -7.65 7.55 -13.62
N GLU A 132 -8.68 7.50 -12.80
CA GLU A 132 -8.66 8.04 -11.42
C GLU A 132 -8.10 6.99 -10.48
N VAL A 133 -7.07 7.36 -9.71
CA VAL A 133 -6.43 6.49 -8.73
C VAL A 133 -6.62 7.04 -7.32
N GLN A 134 -7.14 6.22 -6.44
CA GLN A 134 -7.30 6.51 -5.02
C GLN A 134 -6.47 5.52 -4.21
N ILE A 135 -5.51 6.02 -3.44
CA ILE A 135 -4.62 5.24 -2.59
C ILE A 135 -5.04 5.42 -1.14
N ASN A 136 -5.41 4.33 -0.48
CA ASN A 136 -5.76 4.31 0.94
C ASN A 136 -4.80 3.40 1.70
N LEU A 137 -4.24 3.91 2.78
CA LEU A 137 -3.49 3.13 3.75
C LEU A 137 -4.50 2.49 4.72
N ALA A 138 -4.41 1.19 4.94
CA ALA A 138 -5.32 0.42 5.77
C ALA A 138 -4.55 -0.48 6.75
#